data_b78ee5792f94798cf0bdfe80e227076a
#
_entry.id   b78ee5792f94798cf0bdfe80e227076a
#
_cell.length_a   1.000
_cell.length_b   1.000
_cell.length_c   1.000
_cell.angle_alpha   90.00
_cell.angle_beta   90.00
_cell.angle_gamma   90.00
#
_symmetry.space_group_name_H-M   'P 1'
#
loop_
_entity.id
_entity.type
_entity.pdbx_description
1 polymer ?
#
loop_
_entity_poly.entity_id
_entity_poly.type
_entity_poly.pdbx_seq_one_letter_code
_entity_poly.pdbx_strand_id
1 'polypeptide(L)'
;MILLYLLWKILLVIVGAVMITISLCMIVKNEEKILERCLGSVADLCDEIIIVDTGSTDRTKEIARKYTDQIYDFVWIDDFSAARNFAFSKATREYIYSADADEVIDEENRQRFRLMKEAMLPEIEIVQMKYGNQMQYDTVYNYDEEYRPKLFKRLREFVWTEPIHETVRLDPVVYDSDIVITHLPESSHAKRDLANFHKHTVNGYRLPKRLHNMYARELLMAGDNEDLAQAAEFFRDSVNDEARSSDEMLEACCVLAKSARLNKDMAEFFKYTAKVLTTEACSEICCELGAFYEGERDFEEAAIWYYNAVYETQPILQLACGGELGLEGLIRCYRAIGLSRQADIYRQELERRKQEGSL
;
A
#
# COMPACT_ATOMS: atom_id res chain seq x y z
N MET A 1 22.60 34.07 -13.21
CA MET A 1 21.90 33.25 -12.18
C MET A 1 21.77 33.97 -10.85
N ILE A 2 22.85 34.44 -10.22
CA ILE A 2 22.81 35.13 -8.91
C ILE A 2 21.92 36.39 -8.91
N LEU A 3 21.97 37.19 -9.99
CA LEU A 3 21.17 38.42 -10.12
C LEU A 3 19.68 38.14 -10.27
N LEU A 4 19.31 37.09 -11.01
CA LEU A 4 17.91 36.63 -11.12
C LEU A 4 17.36 36.08 -9.79
N TYR A 5 18.19 35.38 -9.04
CA TYR A 5 17.84 34.90 -7.70
C TYR A 5 17.67 36.04 -6.70
N LEU A 6 18.53 37.06 -6.74
CA LEU A 6 18.42 38.27 -5.91
C LEU A 6 17.21 39.11 -6.31
N LEU A 7 16.93 39.28 -7.61
CA LEU A 7 15.72 39.95 -8.09
C LEU A 7 14.45 39.21 -7.69
N TRP A 8 14.46 37.88 -7.73
CA TRP A 8 13.35 37.04 -7.29
C TRP A 8 13.11 37.13 -5.78
N LYS A 9 14.18 37.15 -4.96
CA LYS A 9 14.08 37.41 -3.51
C LYS A 9 13.58 38.83 -3.19
N ILE A 10 14.02 39.83 -3.94
CA ILE A 10 13.55 41.21 -3.76
C ILE A 10 12.07 41.33 -4.19
N LEU A 11 11.65 40.64 -5.24
CA LEU A 11 10.26 40.56 -5.68
C LEU A 11 9.36 39.88 -4.63
N LEU A 12 9.84 38.77 -4.03
CA LEU A 12 9.16 38.11 -2.92
C LEU A 12 9.00 38.98 -1.67
N VAL A 13 9.98 39.82 -1.35
CA VAL A 13 9.91 40.79 -0.25
C VAL A 13 8.97 41.94 -0.57
N ILE A 14 8.86 42.38 -1.83
CA ILE A 14 7.99 43.48 -2.26
C ILE A 14 6.54 43.03 -2.40
N VAL A 15 6.30 41.77 -2.81
CA VAL A 15 4.96 41.19 -2.97
C VAL A 15 4.41 40.65 -1.63
N GLY A 16 5.25 40.62 -0.56
CA GLY A 16 4.89 40.01 0.72
C GLY A 16 4.56 38.53 0.47
N ALA A 17 5.58 37.71 0.27
CA ALA A 17 5.34 36.28 0.15
C ALA A 17 4.60 35.80 1.41
N VAL A 18 3.31 35.70 1.32
CA VAL A 18 2.47 35.15 2.39
C VAL A 18 2.76 33.65 2.39
N MET A 19 3.53 33.23 3.39
CA MET A 19 3.77 31.80 3.63
C MET A 19 2.41 31.10 3.74
N ILE A 20 2.20 30.02 3.00
CA ILE A 20 0.95 29.26 3.07
C ILE A 20 0.70 28.77 4.51
N THR A 21 -0.56 28.69 4.88
CA THR A 21 -0.98 28.15 6.18
C THR A 21 -1.52 26.72 6.01
N ILE A 22 -1.20 25.84 6.97
CA ILE A 22 -1.44 24.40 6.87
C ILE A 22 -2.19 23.89 8.11
N SER A 23 -3.30 23.18 7.89
CA SER A 23 -3.97 22.34 8.89
C SER A 23 -3.44 20.92 8.78
N LEU A 24 -2.79 20.39 9.81
CA LEU A 24 -2.55 18.94 9.95
C LEU A 24 -3.87 18.26 10.29
N CYS A 25 -4.28 17.28 9.51
CA CYS A 25 -5.44 16.44 9.77
C CYS A 25 -5.01 14.98 9.90
N MET A 26 -5.36 14.35 11.02
CA MET A 26 -5.07 12.96 11.31
C MET A 26 -6.31 12.23 11.76
N ILE A 27 -6.47 10.98 11.35
CA ILE A 27 -7.39 10.01 11.92
C ILE A 27 -6.59 8.99 12.74
N VAL A 28 -6.99 8.73 13.97
CA VAL A 28 -6.20 7.90 14.89
C VAL A 28 -7.09 6.90 15.63
N LYS A 29 -6.50 5.72 15.98
CA LYS A 29 -7.13 4.72 16.85
C LYS A 29 -6.07 3.85 17.53
N ASN A 30 -5.93 3.97 18.85
CA ASN A 30 -4.99 3.17 19.66
C ASN A 30 -3.53 3.33 19.22
N GLU A 31 -3.06 4.58 19.07
CA GLU A 31 -1.74 4.93 18.58
C GLU A 31 -0.82 5.48 19.70
N GLU A 32 -1.05 5.10 20.99
CA GLU A 32 -0.34 5.66 22.14
C GLU A 32 1.18 5.53 22.06
N LYS A 33 1.70 4.54 21.33
CA LYS A 33 3.14 4.28 21.25
C LYS A 33 3.86 5.11 20.19
N ILE A 34 3.15 5.51 19.12
CA ILE A 34 3.77 6.13 17.95
C ILE A 34 3.30 7.55 17.68
N LEU A 35 2.11 7.94 18.12
CA LEU A 35 1.52 9.26 17.85
C LEU A 35 2.42 10.42 18.30
N GLU A 36 3.09 10.31 19.47
CA GLU A 36 3.98 11.37 19.96
C GLU A 36 5.21 11.56 19.05
N ARG A 37 5.75 10.47 18.50
CA ARG A 37 6.84 10.51 17.52
C ARG A 37 6.43 11.19 16.23
N CYS A 38 5.24 10.84 15.68
CA CYS A 38 4.70 11.47 14.48
C CYS A 38 4.49 12.97 14.72
N LEU A 39 3.69 13.35 15.73
CA LEU A 39 3.39 14.74 16.03
C LEU A 39 4.66 15.56 16.34
N GLY A 40 5.62 14.98 17.04
CA GLY A 40 6.92 15.62 17.31
C GLY A 40 7.72 15.94 16.05
N SER A 41 7.48 15.20 14.95
CA SER A 41 8.17 15.43 13.68
C SER A 41 7.49 16.47 12.76
N VAL A 42 6.18 16.78 12.98
CA VAL A 42 5.41 17.60 12.01
C VAL A 42 4.67 18.79 12.65
N ALA A 43 4.43 18.78 13.95
CA ALA A 43 3.55 19.76 14.61
C ALA A 43 3.96 21.22 14.38
N ASP A 44 5.24 21.54 14.44
CA ASP A 44 5.78 22.91 14.25
C ASP A 44 5.84 23.35 12.77
N LEU A 45 5.57 22.43 11.83
CA LEU A 45 5.45 22.74 10.41
C LEU A 45 4.02 23.22 10.05
N CYS A 46 3.05 22.94 10.92
CA CYS A 46 1.64 23.22 10.70
C CYS A 46 1.13 24.36 11.58
N ASP A 47 0.11 25.09 11.10
CA ASP A 47 -0.47 26.25 11.78
C ASP A 47 -1.76 25.89 12.54
N GLU A 48 -2.23 24.68 12.36
CA GLU A 48 -3.41 24.08 13.01
C GLU A 48 -3.23 22.56 13.06
N ILE A 49 -3.70 21.92 14.12
CA ILE A 49 -3.65 20.47 14.28
C ILE A 49 -5.03 19.97 14.65
N ILE A 50 -5.55 19.06 13.84
CA ILE A 50 -6.87 18.44 13.98
C ILE A 50 -6.68 16.94 14.10
N ILE A 51 -7.13 16.38 15.20
CA ILE A 51 -7.09 14.95 15.47
C ILE A 51 -8.53 14.41 15.50
N VAL A 52 -8.80 13.41 14.69
CA VAL A 52 -10.08 12.68 14.70
C VAL A 52 -9.84 11.31 15.28
N ASP A 53 -10.36 11.07 16.47
CA ASP A 53 -10.28 9.80 17.17
C ASP A 53 -11.45 8.91 16.76
N THR A 54 -11.14 7.71 16.25
CA THR A 54 -12.14 6.75 15.78
C THR A 54 -12.47 5.65 16.81
N GLY A 55 -12.30 5.98 18.09
CA GLY A 55 -12.65 5.11 19.21
C GLY A 55 -11.45 4.48 19.89
N SER A 56 -10.42 5.27 20.24
CA SER A 56 -9.29 4.80 21.05
C SER A 56 -9.70 4.48 22.48
N THR A 57 -9.10 3.42 22.99
CA THR A 57 -9.27 2.93 24.38
C THR A 57 -8.00 3.04 25.21
N ASP A 58 -6.90 3.48 24.61
CA ASP A 58 -5.58 3.71 25.20
C ASP A 58 -5.35 5.20 25.48
N ARG A 59 -4.09 5.62 25.66
CA ARG A 59 -3.72 7.01 25.95
C ARG A 59 -3.58 7.91 24.71
N THR A 60 -4.03 7.46 23.54
CA THR A 60 -3.93 8.23 22.27
C THR A 60 -4.46 9.65 22.43
N LYS A 61 -5.67 9.83 23.00
CA LYS A 61 -6.24 11.17 23.20
C LYS A 61 -5.46 12.02 24.21
N GLU A 62 -4.88 11.40 25.24
CA GLU A 62 -4.06 12.11 26.22
C GLU A 62 -2.78 12.65 25.56
N ILE A 63 -2.15 11.87 24.69
CA ILE A 63 -0.98 12.29 23.93
C ILE A 63 -1.34 13.42 22.96
N ALA A 64 -2.44 13.28 22.21
CA ALA A 64 -2.91 14.29 21.29
C ALA A 64 -3.13 15.66 21.95
N ARG A 65 -3.67 15.68 23.19
CA ARG A 65 -3.90 16.91 23.98
C ARG A 65 -2.63 17.71 24.32
N LYS A 66 -1.45 17.13 24.20
CA LYS A 66 -0.19 17.85 24.36
C LYS A 66 0.08 18.81 23.18
N TYR A 67 -0.57 18.59 22.05
CA TYR A 67 -0.32 19.30 20.78
C TYR A 67 -1.50 20.16 20.34
N THR A 68 -2.74 19.77 20.68
CA THR A 68 -3.94 20.47 20.26
C THR A 68 -5.14 20.22 21.17
N ASP A 69 -6.04 21.21 21.25
CA ASP A 69 -7.37 21.01 21.84
C ASP A 69 -8.43 20.60 20.79
N GLN A 70 -8.07 20.62 19.49
CA GLN A 70 -8.97 20.25 18.39
C GLN A 70 -8.98 18.74 18.18
N ILE A 71 -9.57 18.02 19.13
CA ILE A 71 -9.73 16.57 19.11
C ILE A 71 -11.22 16.26 18.99
N TYR A 72 -11.58 15.54 17.94
CA TYR A 72 -12.96 15.21 17.60
C TYR A 72 -13.17 13.69 17.64
N ASP A 73 -14.27 13.25 18.23
CA ASP A 73 -14.70 11.86 18.19
C ASP A 73 -15.45 11.56 16.89
N PHE A 74 -15.11 10.45 16.26
CA PHE A 74 -15.82 9.95 15.09
C PHE A 74 -16.21 8.48 15.36
N VAL A 75 -17.51 8.20 15.27
CA VAL A 75 -17.99 6.82 15.38
C VAL A 75 -17.52 6.04 14.17
N TRP A 76 -16.71 5.02 14.41
CA TRP A 76 -16.18 4.20 13.34
C TRP A 76 -17.28 3.42 12.60
N ILE A 77 -17.33 3.57 11.29
CA ILE A 77 -18.33 2.97 10.40
C ILE A 77 -17.68 2.08 9.33
N ASP A 78 -16.45 1.63 9.57
CA ASP A 78 -15.62 0.84 8.65
C ASP A 78 -15.33 1.54 7.30
N ASP A 79 -15.21 2.87 7.35
CA ASP A 79 -14.95 3.72 6.19
C ASP A 79 -13.90 4.79 6.54
N PHE A 80 -12.68 4.59 6.05
CA PHE A 80 -11.57 5.53 6.22
C PHE A 80 -11.84 6.85 5.47
N SER A 81 -12.49 6.78 4.30
CA SER A 81 -12.78 7.99 3.55
C SER A 81 -13.74 8.91 4.29
N ALA A 82 -14.75 8.36 4.95
CA ALA A 82 -15.69 9.12 5.78
C ALA A 82 -14.98 9.81 6.96
N ALA A 83 -14.07 9.11 7.64
CA ALA A 83 -13.29 9.68 8.73
C ALA A 83 -12.33 10.80 8.25
N ARG A 84 -11.64 10.61 7.10
CA ARG A 84 -10.79 11.65 6.50
C ARG A 84 -11.59 12.86 6.04
N ASN A 85 -12.73 12.65 5.39
CA ASN A 85 -13.64 13.75 4.99
C ASN A 85 -14.11 14.53 6.21
N PHE A 86 -14.42 13.85 7.32
CA PHE A 86 -14.77 14.51 8.58
C PHE A 86 -13.60 15.34 9.12
N ALA A 87 -12.37 14.81 9.13
CA ALA A 87 -11.18 15.54 9.56
C ALA A 87 -10.96 16.79 8.67
N PHE A 88 -11.01 16.63 7.35
CA PHE A 88 -10.85 17.71 6.39
C PHE A 88 -11.91 18.81 6.56
N SER A 89 -13.16 18.45 6.93
CA SER A 89 -14.23 19.41 7.20
C SER A 89 -13.96 20.34 8.40
N LYS A 90 -13.02 19.96 9.27
CA LYS A 90 -12.62 20.76 10.44
C LYS A 90 -11.47 21.73 10.13
N ALA A 91 -10.74 21.52 9.04
CA ALA A 91 -9.59 22.34 8.65
C ALA A 91 -10.00 23.76 8.30
N THR A 92 -9.20 24.74 8.75
CA THR A 92 -9.47 26.18 8.51
C THR A 92 -8.38 26.87 7.69
N ARG A 93 -7.18 26.26 7.55
CA ARG A 93 -6.02 26.84 6.86
C ARG A 93 -6.12 26.69 5.34
N GLU A 94 -5.18 27.29 4.61
CA GLU A 94 -5.17 27.26 3.12
C GLU A 94 -4.95 25.89 2.55
N TYR A 95 -4.09 25.09 3.20
CA TYR A 95 -3.79 23.72 2.83
C TYR A 95 -4.07 22.76 3.98
N ILE A 96 -4.35 21.51 3.64
CA ILE A 96 -4.53 20.40 4.56
C ILE A 96 -3.38 19.42 4.35
N TYR A 97 -2.63 19.13 5.39
CA TYR A 97 -1.66 18.06 5.42
C TYR A 97 -2.30 16.81 6.04
N SER A 98 -2.43 15.75 5.25
CA SER A 98 -2.97 14.46 5.71
C SER A 98 -1.82 13.56 6.15
N ALA A 99 -1.73 13.26 7.44
CA ALA A 99 -0.70 12.38 7.99
C ALA A 99 -1.31 11.20 8.74
N ASP A 100 -0.61 10.08 8.71
CA ASP A 100 -0.91 8.89 9.49
C ASP A 100 0.03 8.81 10.71
N ALA A 101 -0.38 8.13 11.79
CA ALA A 101 0.35 8.16 13.07
C ALA A 101 1.72 7.47 13.00
N ASP A 102 1.93 6.59 12.03
CA ASP A 102 3.17 5.85 11.77
C ASP A 102 4.16 6.57 10.84
N GLU A 103 3.84 7.81 10.44
CA GLU A 103 4.67 8.64 9.56
C GLU A 103 5.62 9.54 10.35
N VAL A 104 6.84 9.70 9.85
CA VAL A 104 7.87 10.56 10.44
C VAL A 104 8.60 11.32 9.34
N ILE A 105 8.82 12.62 9.58
CA ILE A 105 9.65 13.48 8.74
C ILE A 105 10.94 13.78 9.51
N ASP A 106 12.11 13.43 8.97
CA ASP A 106 13.39 13.74 9.55
C ASP A 106 13.77 15.22 9.39
N GLU A 107 14.83 15.67 10.05
CA GLU A 107 15.18 17.09 10.07
C GLU A 107 15.57 17.65 8.69
N GLU A 108 16.15 16.85 7.80
CA GLU A 108 16.47 17.29 6.44
C GLU A 108 15.15 17.52 5.64
N ASN A 109 14.21 16.60 5.73
CA ASN A 109 12.91 16.72 5.05
C ASN A 109 12.01 17.78 5.69
N ARG A 110 12.15 18.04 7.00
CA ARG A 110 11.50 19.17 7.68
C ARG A 110 11.98 20.51 7.11
N GLN A 111 13.28 20.65 6.84
CA GLN A 111 13.82 21.85 6.19
C GLN A 111 13.29 22.02 4.77
N ARG A 112 13.22 20.94 3.99
CA ARG A 112 12.59 20.95 2.64
C ARG A 112 11.12 21.36 2.73
N PHE A 113 10.39 20.87 3.73
CA PHE A 113 8.99 21.22 3.97
C PHE A 113 8.82 22.73 4.28
N ARG A 114 9.68 23.32 5.12
CA ARG A 114 9.67 24.76 5.39
C ARG A 114 9.95 25.59 4.13
N LEU A 115 10.95 25.18 3.33
CA LEU A 115 11.25 25.84 2.06
C LEU A 115 10.10 25.75 1.06
N MET A 116 9.46 24.58 0.97
CA MET A 116 8.25 24.41 0.16
C MET A 116 7.14 25.33 0.63
N LYS A 117 6.88 25.43 1.95
CA LYS A 117 5.85 26.31 2.53
C LYS A 117 6.08 27.79 2.19
N GLU A 118 7.35 28.22 2.12
CA GLU A 118 7.75 29.58 1.75
C GLU A 118 7.65 29.87 0.24
N ALA A 119 7.86 28.84 -0.60
CA ALA A 119 7.97 28.97 -2.05
C ALA A 119 6.73 28.46 -2.82
N MET A 120 5.66 28.09 -2.11
CA MET A 120 4.47 27.50 -2.72
C MET A 120 3.80 28.45 -3.70
N LEU A 121 3.59 27.98 -4.92
CA LEU A 121 2.86 28.71 -5.95
C LEU A 121 1.34 28.55 -5.74
N PRO A 122 0.56 29.62 -5.90
CA PRO A 122 -0.87 29.60 -5.59
C PRO A 122 -1.70 28.69 -6.51
N GLU A 123 -1.20 28.30 -7.67
CA GLU A 123 -1.86 27.38 -8.60
C GLU A 123 -1.75 25.91 -8.18
N ILE A 124 -0.79 25.56 -7.31
CA ILE A 124 -0.60 24.15 -6.88
C ILE A 124 -1.76 23.74 -5.98
N GLU A 125 -2.38 22.63 -6.29
CA GLU A 125 -3.56 22.11 -5.59
C GLU A 125 -3.24 20.88 -4.75
N ILE A 126 -2.33 20.05 -5.21
CA ILE A 126 -1.84 18.89 -4.47
C ILE A 126 -0.31 18.90 -4.48
N VAL A 127 0.30 18.60 -3.32
CA VAL A 127 1.70 18.24 -3.25
C VAL A 127 1.81 16.75 -2.95
N GLN A 128 2.51 16.04 -3.81
CA GLN A 128 2.91 14.66 -3.56
C GLN A 128 4.27 14.66 -2.86
N MET A 129 4.40 13.77 -1.90
CA MET A 129 5.66 13.52 -1.18
C MET A 129 6.06 12.08 -1.39
N LYS A 130 7.36 11.81 -1.40
CA LYS A 130 7.89 10.45 -1.48
C LYS A 130 7.55 9.70 -0.19
N TYR A 131 6.99 8.52 -0.34
CA TYR A 131 6.66 7.64 0.76
C TYR A 131 7.62 6.46 0.74
N GLY A 132 8.53 6.43 1.69
CA GLY A 132 9.64 5.47 1.71
C GLY A 132 9.47 4.39 2.78
N ASN A 133 10.33 3.37 2.71
CA ASN A 133 10.41 2.26 3.65
C ASN A 133 9.19 1.31 3.62
N GLN A 134 8.57 1.16 2.44
CA GLN A 134 7.37 0.36 2.29
C GLN A 134 7.67 -1.14 2.28
N MET A 135 8.76 -1.56 1.64
CA MET A 135 9.10 -2.99 1.48
C MET A 135 9.52 -3.67 2.79
N GLN A 136 9.93 -2.92 3.80
CA GLN A 136 10.34 -3.48 5.10
C GLN A 136 9.17 -3.93 5.99
N TYR A 137 7.94 -3.53 5.68
CA TYR A 137 6.78 -3.71 6.57
C TYR A 137 5.61 -4.45 5.91
N ASP A 138 5.89 -5.35 4.96
CA ASP A 138 4.88 -6.21 4.30
C ASP A 138 3.65 -5.42 3.80
N THR A 139 3.91 -4.38 3.02
CA THR A 139 2.84 -3.61 2.40
C THR A 139 2.45 -4.20 1.04
N VAL A 140 1.23 -3.90 0.56
CA VAL A 140 0.77 -4.31 -0.79
C VAL A 140 1.52 -3.63 -1.94
N TYR A 141 2.48 -2.77 -1.63
CA TYR A 141 3.25 -2.02 -2.62
C TYR A 141 4.53 -2.75 -3.00
N ASN A 142 4.82 -2.77 -4.29
CA ASN A 142 6.01 -3.42 -4.85
C ASN A 142 7.23 -2.48 -4.97
N TYR A 143 7.11 -1.26 -4.43
CA TYR A 143 8.16 -0.23 -4.51
C TYR A 143 8.48 0.30 -3.13
N ASP A 144 9.77 0.51 -2.85
CA ASP A 144 10.21 1.07 -1.56
C ASP A 144 9.88 2.56 -1.43
N GLU A 145 9.88 3.30 -2.54
CA GLU A 145 9.48 4.71 -2.59
C GLU A 145 8.40 4.92 -3.66
N GLU A 146 7.34 5.61 -3.32
CA GLU A 146 6.33 6.10 -4.26
C GLU A 146 5.87 7.51 -3.90
N TYR A 147 5.35 8.25 -4.88
CA TYR A 147 4.71 9.53 -4.61
C TYR A 147 3.29 9.32 -4.09
N ARG A 148 3.00 9.91 -2.92
CA ARG A 148 1.65 9.97 -2.34
C ARG A 148 1.20 11.40 -2.17
N PRO A 149 -0.07 11.73 -2.50
CA PRO A 149 -0.64 13.03 -2.22
C PRO A 149 -0.76 13.22 -0.69
N LYS A 150 -0.12 14.26 -0.17
CA LYS A 150 -0.05 14.54 1.26
C LYS A 150 -0.56 15.93 1.64
N LEU A 151 -0.36 16.94 0.77
CA LEU A 151 -0.83 18.29 1.01
C LEU A 151 -1.90 18.66 -0.02
N PHE A 152 -3.04 19.15 0.44
CA PHE A 152 -4.24 19.44 -0.36
C PHE A 152 -4.69 20.88 -0.16
N LYS A 153 -4.94 21.61 -1.23
CA LYS A 153 -5.47 22.99 -1.16
C LYS A 153 -6.92 22.99 -0.71
N ARG A 154 -7.20 23.49 0.49
CA ARG A 154 -8.53 23.42 1.13
C ARG A 154 -9.66 24.10 0.35
N LEU A 155 -9.38 25.18 -0.39
CA LEU A 155 -10.39 25.89 -1.18
C LEU A 155 -10.92 25.11 -2.39
N ARG A 156 -10.29 23.98 -2.74
CA ARG A 156 -10.85 22.94 -3.60
C ARG A 156 -11.54 21.91 -2.73
N GLU A 157 -12.74 21.49 -3.10
CA GLU A 157 -13.41 20.36 -2.43
C GLU A 157 -12.76 19.05 -2.85
N PHE A 158 -11.78 18.61 -2.07
CA PHE A 158 -11.22 17.28 -2.20
C PHE A 158 -12.04 16.32 -1.37
N VAL A 159 -12.70 15.38 -2.03
CA VAL A 159 -13.50 14.34 -1.38
C VAL A 159 -12.77 13.02 -1.47
N TRP A 160 -12.47 12.45 -0.31
CA TRP A 160 -11.98 11.09 -0.22
C TRP A 160 -13.09 10.12 -0.59
N THR A 161 -12.75 9.12 -1.38
CA THR A 161 -13.66 8.06 -1.82
C THR A 161 -13.05 6.71 -1.52
N GLU A 162 -13.90 5.68 -1.53
CA GLU A 162 -13.56 4.29 -1.22
C GLU A 162 -13.25 4.06 0.27
N PRO A 163 -13.94 3.10 0.91
CA PRO A 163 -13.88 2.89 2.36
C PRO A 163 -12.55 2.25 2.81
N ILE A 164 -11.82 1.62 1.88
CA ILE A 164 -10.54 0.95 2.11
C ILE A 164 -9.56 1.46 1.05
N HIS A 165 -8.30 1.73 1.42
CA HIS A 165 -7.30 2.33 0.52
C HIS A 165 -7.87 3.53 -0.25
N GLU A 166 -8.38 4.47 0.51
CA GLU A 166 -9.11 5.64 0.05
C GLU A 166 -8.28 6.51 -0.93
N THR A 167 -8.97 7.20 -1.82
CA THR A 167 -8.35 8.08 -2.83
C THR A 167 -9.13 9.36 -3.04
N VAL A 168 -8.50 10.35 -3.68
CA VAL A 168 -9.12 11.60 -4.10
C VAL A 168 -9.22 11.63 -5.62
N ARG A 169 -10.42 11.90 -6.16
CA ARG A 169 -10.66 12.00 -7.59
C ARG A 169 -10.70 13.45 -8.05
N LEU A 170 -9.68 13.89 -8.78
CA LEU A 170 -9.65 15.18 -9.49
C LEU A 170 -8.52 15.18 -10.53
N ASP A 171 -8.54 16.13 -11.47
CA ASP A 171 -7.39 16.50 -12.31
C ASP A 171 -6.74 17.77 -11.73
N PRO A 172 -6.05 17.69 -10.59
CA PRO A 172 -5.45 18.84 -9.92
C PRO A 172 -4.12 19.24 -10.55
N VAL A 173 -3.69 20.47 -10.29
CA VAL A 173 -2.30 20.86 -10.50
C VAL A 173 -1.45 20.24 -9.38
N VAL A 174 -0.64 19.26 -9.76
CA VAL A 174 0.18 18.45 -8.83
C VAL A 174 1.62 18.92 -8.85
N TYR A 175 2.23 18.99 -7.68
CA TYR A 175 3.66 19.20 -7.51
C TYR A 175 4.29 18.00 -6.80
N ASP A 176 5.24 17.36 -7.46
CA ASP A 176 6.03 16.25 -6.91
C ASP A 176 7.24 16.83 -6.17
N SER A 177 7.24 16.71 -4.85
CA SER A 177 8.28 17.29 -4.00
C SER A 177 9.39 16.28 -3.69
N ASP A 178 10.55 16.80 -3.27
CA ASP A 178 11.69 15.99 -2.81
C ASP A 178 11.52 15.50 -1.36
N ILE A 179 10.42 15.88 -0.70
CA ILE A 179 10.18 15.56 0.70
C ILE A 179 9.92 14.06 0.83
N VAL A 180 10.67 13.39 1.67
CA VAL A 180 10.50 11.97 1.99
C VAL A 180 9.81 11.82 3.34
N ILE A 181 8.74 11.06 3.36
CA ILE A 181 8.05 10.62 4.58
C ILE A 181 8.47 9.17 4.84
N THR A 182 9.00 8.91 6.02
CA THR A 182 9.38 7.55 6.42
C THR A 182 8.21 6.87 7.11
N HIS A 183 7.78 5.74 6.58
CA HIS A 183 6.74 4.88 7.15
C HIS A 183 7.37 3.94 8.19
N LEU A 184 6.90 4.02 9.44
CA LEU A 184 7.42 3.26 10.58
C LEU A 184 6.28 2.64 11.41
N PRO A 185 5.51 1.70 10.87
CA PRO A 185 4.43 1.03 11.61
C PRO A 185 4.99 0.14 12.72
N GLU A 186 4.23 -0.05 13.79
CA GLU A 186 4.58 -1.01 14.85
C GLU A 186 4.30 -2.47 14.46
N SER A 187 3.33 -2.67 13.58
CA SER A 187 2.90 -3.98 13.11
C SER A 187 2.26 -3.88 11.72
N SER A 188 2.20 -5.00 11.02
CA SER A 188 1.45 -5.09 9.76
C SER A 188 -0.04 -4.83 9.98
N HIS A 189 -0.65 -4.05 9.10
CA HIS A 189 -2.08 -3.79 9.10
C HIS A 189 -2.88 -4.78 8.24
N ALA A 190 -2.21 -5.72 7.58
CA ALA A 190 -2.78 -6.65 6.61
C ALA A 190 -4.05 -7.36 7.12
N LYS A 191 -4.02 -7.89 8.34
CA LYS A 191 -5.20 -8.57 8.91
C LYS A 191 -6.41 -7.65 9.10
N ARG A 192 -6.20 -6.40 9.50
CA ARG A 192 -7.27 -5.39 9.61
C ARG A 192 -7.86 -5.09 8.24
N ASP A 193 -6.99 -4.91 7.25
CA ASP A 193 -7.39 -4.51 5.91
C ASP A 193 -8.10 -5.67 5.20
N LEU A 194 -7.63 -6.92 5.35
CA LEU A 194 -8.34 -8.13 4.90
C LEU A 194 -9.74 -8.25 5.52
N ALA A 195 -9.87 -8.02 6.83
CA ALA A 195 -11.17 -8.05 7.51
C ALA A 195 -12.12 -6.95 6.99
N ASN A 196 -11.59 -5.76 6.68
CA ASN A 196 -12.37 -4.67 6.09
C ASN A 196 -12.82 -5.03 4.66
N PHE A 197 -11.93 -5.54 3.80
CA PHE A 197 -12.29 -6.00 2.46
C PHE A 197 -13.40 -7.06 2.52
N HIS A 198 -13.22 -8.09 3.37
CA HIS A 198 -14.22 -9.14 3.53
C HIS A 198 -15.58 -8.57 3.96
N LYS A 199 -15.61 -7.70 4.96
CA LYS A 199 -16.84 -7.06 5.44
C LYS A 199 -17.57 -6.30 4.34
N HIS A 200 -16.85 -5.51 3.53
CA HIS A 200 -17.46 -4.75 2.44
C HIS A 200 -17.99 -5.65 1.33
N THR A 201 -17.26 -6.70 0.95
CA THR A 201 -17.68 -7.63 -0.10
C THR A 201 -18.90 -8.44 0.30
N VAL A 202 -18.98 -8.94 1.55
CA VAL A 202 -20.16 -9.63 2.10
C VAL A 202 -21.39 -8.72 2.14
N ASN A 203 -21.21 -7.43 2.38
CA ASN A 203 -22.31 -6.46 2.33
C ASN A 203 -22.68 -6.03 0.91
N GLY A 204 -22.17 -6.69 -0.12
CA GLY A 204 -22.51 -6.46 -1.52
C GLY A 204 -21.81 -5.26 -2.16
N TYR A 205 -20.77 -4.70 -1.52
CA TYR A 205 -19.98 -3.65 -2.14
C TYR A 205 -19.13 -4.22 -3.28
N ARG A 206 -19.43 -3.75 -4.51
CA ARG A 206 -18.66 -4.13 -5.68
C ARG A 206 -17.35 -3.35 -5.71
N LEU A 207 -16.24 -4.03 -5.42
CA LEU A 207 -14.92 -3.42 -5.47
C LEU A 207 -14.61 -2.92 -6.89
N PRO A 208 -14.20 -1.66 -7.09
CA PRO A 208 -13.65 -1.19 -8.35
C PRO A 208 -12.32 -1.91 -8.66
N LYS A 209 -11.88 -1.88 -9.93
CA LYS A 209 -10.68 -2.62 -10.41
C LYS A 209 -9.46 -2.45 -9.48
N ARG A 210 -9.18 -1.22 -9.04
CA ARG A 210 -8.07 -0.93 -8.12
C ARG A 210 -8.18 -1.68 -6.79
N LEU A 211 -9.35 -1.62 -6.14
CA LEU A 211 -9.55 -2.30 -4.86
C LEU A 211 -9.64 -3.82 -5.01
N HIS A 212 -10.15 -4.32 -6.14
CA HIS A 212 -10.12 -5.76 -6.45
C HIS A 212 -8.68 -6.29 -6.52
N ASN A 213 -7.81 -5.59 -7.25
CA ASN A 213 -6.38 -5.90 -7.31
C ASN A 213 -5.72 -5.86 -5.93
N MET A 214 -5.98 -4.81 -5.14
CA MET A 214 -5.40 -4.67 -3.79
C MET A 214 -5.85 -5.79 -2.87
N TYR A 215 -7.13 -6.17 -2.88
CA TYR A 215 -7.63 -7.29 -2.09
C TYR A 215 -6.97 -8.62 -2.48
N ALA A 216 -6.87 -8.90 -3.80
CA ALA A 216 -6.18 -10.10 -4.29
C ALA A 216 -4.70 -10.13 -3.85
N ARG A 217 -4.00 -9.01 -3.95
CA ARG A 217 -2.59 -8.89 -3.52
C ARG A 217 -2.43 -9.12 -2.02
N GLU A 218 -3.24 -8.45 -1.21
CA GLU A 218 -3.21 -8.60 0.26
C GLU A 218 -3.41 -10.06 0.68
N LEU A 219 -4.38 -10.77 0.05
CA LEU A 219 -4.62 -12.19 0.30
C LEU A 219 -3.44 -13.08 -0.10
N LEU A 220 -2.77 -12.80 -1.21
CA LEU A 220 -1.62 -13.59 -1.64
C LEU A 220 -0.39 -13.34 -0.77
N MET A 221 -0.19 -12.10 -0.30
CA MET A 221 0.98 -11.71 0.49
C MET A 221 0.84 -12.06 1.97
N ALA A 222 -0.31 -11.79 2.58
CA ALA A 222 -0.49 -11.85 4.03
C ALA A 222 -1.71 -12.67 4.48
N GLY A 223 -2.57 -13.14 3.57
CA GLY A 223 -3.75 -13.92 3.89
C GLY A 223 -3.40 -15.34 4.34
N ASP A 224 -4.01 -15.79 5.43
CA ASP A 224 -3.99 -17.18 5.86
C ASP A 224 -5.13 -18.01 5.22
N ASN A 225 -5.24 -19.28 5.60
CA ASN A 225 -6.27 -20.17 5.06
C ASN A 225 -7.69 -19.69 5.33
N GLU A 226 -7.92 -19.04 6.47
CA GLU A 226 -9.23 -18.54 6.86
C GLU A 226 -9.60 -17.30 6.00
N ASP A 227 -8.68 -16.35 5.84
CA ASP A 227 -8.88 -15.17 4.99
C ASP A 227 -9.19 -15.57 3.54
N LEU A 228 -8.43 -16.52 2.99
CA LEU A 228 -8.63 -17.04 1.63
C LEU A 228 -9.97 -17.77 1.49
N ALA A 229 -10.38 -18.55 2.49
CA ALA A 229 -11.67 -19.22 2.48
C ALA A 229 -12.85 -18.23 2.54
N GLN A 230 -12.74 -17.20 3.37
CA GLN A 230 -13.75 -16.14 3.50
C GLN A 230 -13.88 -15.32 2.20
N ALA A 231 -12.78 -15.07 1.50
CA ALA A 231 -12.77 -14.31 0.26
C ALA A 231 -13.23 -15.12 -0.98
N ALA A 232 -13.24 -16.45 -0.89
CA ALA A 232 -13.43 -17.33 -2.05
C ALA A 232 -14.76 -17.12 -2.78
N GLU A 233 -15.86 -16.83 -2.07
CA GLU A 233 -17.16 -16.57 -2.70
C GLU A 233 -17.11 -15.31 -3.57
N PHE A 234 -16.60 -14.21 -3.05
CA PHE A 234 -16.42 -12.96 -3.79
C PHE A 234 -15.59 -13.16 -5.07
N PHE A 235 -14.48 -13.89 -4.99
CA PHE A 235 -13.63 -14.12 -6.16
C PHE A 235 -14.24 -15.12 -7.15
N ARG A 236 -15.06 -16.09 -6.69
CA ARG A 236 -15.85 -16.93 -7.62
C ARG A 236 -16.87 -16.10 -8.41
N ASP A 237 -17.53 -15.16 -7.77
CA ASP A 237 -18.44 -14.24 -8.42
C ASP A 237 -17.69 -13.35 -9.42
N SER A 238 -16.49 -12.86 -9.04
CA SER A 238 -15.64 -12.07 -9.94
C SER A 238 -15.24 -12.84 -11.21
N VAL A 239 -14.92 -14.14 -11.12
CA VAL A 239 -14.59 -14.99 -12.28
C VAL A 239 -15.77 -15.17 -13.22
N ASN A 240 -17.00 -15.10 -12.71
CA ASN A 240 -18.23 -15.31 -13.49
C ASN A 240 -18.91 -14.00 -13.92
N ASP A 241 -18.44 -12.85 -13.46
CA ASP A 241 -19.01 -11.54 -13.80
C ASP A 241 -18.45 -11.04 -15.13
N GLU A 242 -19.25 -11.07 -16.20
CA GLU A 242 -18.88 -10.58 -17.54
C GLU A 242 -18.51 -9.08 -17.57
N ALA A 243 -18.88 -8.31 -16.56
CA ALA A 243 -18.52 -6.90 -16.44
C ALA A 243 -17.14 -6.67 -15.78
N ARG A 244 -16.43 -7.73 -15.34
CA ARG A 244 -15.04 -7.68 -14.90
C ARG A 244 -14.09 -7.77 -16.10
N SER A 245 -12.95 -7.10 -16.00
CA SER A 245 -11.88 -7.20 -16.99
C SER A 245 -11.19 -8.58 -16.94
N SER A 246 -10.47 -8.92 -18.02
CA SER A 246 -9.62 -10.12 -18.04
C SER A 246 -8.59 -10.13 -16.89
N ASP A 247 -8.02 -8.96 -16.55
CA ASP A 247 -7.06 -8.86 -15.46
C ASP A 247 -7.72 -9.25 -14.11
N GLU A 248 -8.89 -8.66 -13.79
CA GLU A 248 -9.62 -8.99 -12.56
C GLU A 248 -10.00 -10.48 -12.49
N MET A 249 -10.34 -11.09 -13.64
CA MET A 249 -10.59 -12.53 -13.73
C MET A 249 -9.33 -13.34 -13.43
N LEU A 250 -8.17 -12.95 -13.97
CA LEU A 250 -6.89 -13.63 -13.72
C LEU A 250 -6.47 -13.50 -12.26
N GLU A 251 -6.58 -12.30 -11.67
CA GLU A 251 -6.35 -12.03 -10.26
C GLU A 251 -7.21 -12.94 -9.37
N ALA A 252 -8.50 -13.04 -9.68
CA ALA A 252 -9.44 -13.89 -8.95
C ALA A 252 -9.06 -15.38 -9.06
N CYS A 253 -8.64 -15.84 -10.24
CA CYS A 253 -8.17 -17.21 -10.42
C CYS A 253 -6.92 -17.53 -9.59
N CYS A 254 -5.98 -16.59 -9.44
CA CYS A 254 -4.80 -16.77 -8.59
C CYS A 254 -5.18 -16.97 -7.11
N VAL A 255 -6.08 -16.14 -6.58
CA VAL A 255 -6.59 -16.27 -5.20
C VAL A 255 -7.31 -17.61 -5.00
N LEU A 256 -8.19 -17.97 -5.93
CA LEU A 256 -8.97 -19.22 -5.85
C LEU A 256 -8.10 -20.47 -5.98
N ALA A 257 -7.08 -20.44 -6.84
CA ALA A 257 -6.13 -21.54 -6.98
C ALA A 257 -5.36 -21.77 -5.66
N LYS A 258 -4.82 -20.70 -5.05
CA LYS A 258 -4.15 -20.79 -3.74
C LYS A 258 -5.09 -21.30 -2.66
N SER A 259 -6.30 -20.74 -2.56
CA SER A 259 -7.32 -21.19 -1.60
C SER A 259 -7.66 -22.69 -1.80
N ALA A 260 -7.91 -23.12 -3.03
CA ALA A 260 -8.25 -24.50 -3.34
C ALA A 260 -7.11 -25.48 -3.01
N ARG A 261 -5.85 -25.15 -3.33
CA ARG A 261 -4.69 -25.99 -2.99
C ARG A 261 -4.56 -26.16 -1.48
N LEU A 262 -4.67 -25.07 -0.71
CA LEU A 262 -4.55 -25.11 0.74
C LEU A 262 -5.70 -25.90 1.40
N ASN A 263 -6.90 -25.82 0.83
CA ASN A 263 -8.06 -26.60 1.27
C ASN A 263 -8.12 -28.01 0.68
N LYS A 264 -7.14 -28.41 -0.15
CA LYS A 264 -7.05 -29.71 -0.83
C LYS A 264 -8.23 -30.00 -1.77
N ASP A 265 -8.87 -28.98 -2.30
CA ASP A 265 -9.87 -29.10 -3.35
C ASP A 265 -9.19 -29.11 -4.73
N MET A 266 -8.76 -30.30 -5.14
CA MET A 266 -8.02 -30.46 -6.38
C MET A 266 -8.86 -30.16 -7.63
N ALA A 267 -10.16 -30.35 -7.57
CA ALA A 267 -11.07 -30.04 -8.69
C ALA A 267 -11.12 -28.52 -8.94
N GLU A 268 -11.32 -27.73 -7.92
CA GLU A 268 -11.26 -26.26 -8.01
C GLU A 268 -9.83 -25.77 -8.32
N PHE A 269 -8.80 -26.37 -7.73
CA PHE A 269 -7.41 -26.03 -8.02
C PHE A 269 -7.09 -26.12 -9.52
N PHE A 270 -7.33 -27.27 -10.13
CA PHE A 270 -7.05 -27.46 -11.56
C PHE A 270 -7.99 -26.68 -12.47
N LYS A 271 -9.22 -26.43 -12.05
CA LYS A 271 -10.15 -25.55 -12.78
C LYS A 271 -9.60 -24.13 -12.94
N TYR A 272 -9.09 -23.53 -11.86
CA TYR A 272 -8.62 -22.13 -11.91
C TYR A 272 -7.21 -22.04 -12.50
N THR A 273 -6.31 -22.97 -12.20
CA THR A 273 -5.00 -23.00 -12.85
C THR A 273 -5.09 -23.19 -14.35
N ALA A 274 -5.92 -24.15 -14.83
CA ALA A 274 -6.13 -24.37 -16.26
C ALA A 274 -6.73 -23.13 -16.94
N LYS A 275 -7.65 -22.41 -16.28
CA LYS A 275 -8.24 -21.18 -16.83
C LYS A 275 -7.19 -20.10 -17.09
N VAL A 276 -6.22 -19.93 -16.20
CA VAL A 276 -5.10 -19.00 -16.39
C VAL A 276 -4.15 -19.49 -17.48
N LEU A 277 -3.76 -20.76 -17.45
CA LEU A 277 -2.81 -21.34 -18.41
C LEU A 277 -3.31 -21.32 -19.86
N THR A 278 -4.63 -21.25 -20.08
CA THR A 278 -5.22 -21.15 -21.43
C THR A 278 -5.26 -19.71 -21.97
N THR A 279 -4.91 -18.73 -21.17
CA THR A 279 -4.81 -17.32 -21.56
C THR A 279 -3.35 -16.87 -21.57
N GLU A 280 -2.90 -16.28 -20.50
CA GLU A 280 -1.52 -15.85 -20.30
C GLU A 280 -1.07 -16.31 -18.91
N ALA A 281 -0.14 -17.27 -18.86
CA ALA A 281 0.37 -17.80 -17.60
C ALA A 281 1.05 -16.69 -16.79
N CYS A 282 0.87 -16.72 -15.45
CA CYS A 282 1.53 -15.78 -14.54
C CYS A 282 2.36 -16.53 -13.49
N SER A 283 3.31 -15.81 -12.87
CA SER A 283 4.23 -16.38 -11.90
C SER A 283 3.53 -16.95 -10.68
N GLU A 284 2.41 -16.36 -10.24
CA GLU A 284 1.61 -16.84 -9.12
C GLU A 284 1.08 -18.25 -9.37
N ILE A 285 0.45 -18.48 -10.54
CA ILE A 285 -0.09 -19.79 -10.88
C ILE A 285 1.02 -20.83 -11.04
N CYS A 286 2.16 -20.44 -11.62
CA CYS A 286 3.32 -21.32 -11.71
C CYS A 286 3.86 -21.68 -10.30
N CYS A 287 3.92 -20.73 -9.36
CA CYS A 287 4.28 -21.01 -7.97
C CYS A 287 3.28 -21.94 -7.27
N GLU A 288 1.98 -21.76 -7.49
CA GLU A 288 0.94 -22.63 -6.91
C GLU A 288 1.02 -24.07 -7.46
N LEU A 289 1.30 -24.24 -8.76
CA LEU A 289 1.56 -25.55 -9.35
C LEU A 289 2.85 -26.17 -8.83
N GLY A 290 3.92 -25.38 -8.71
CA GLY A 290 5.17 -25.83 -8.09
C GLY A 290 4.95 -26.32 -6.66
N ALA A 291 4.21 -25.55 -5.86
CA ALA A 291 3.88 -25.92 -4.48
C ALA A 291 2.99 -27.17 -4.39
N PHE A 292 2.09 -27.37 -5.34
CA PHE A 292 1.28 -28.57 -5.44
C PHE A 292 2.15 -29.80 -5.68
N TYR A 293 2.98 -29.80 -6.74
CA TYR A 293 3.85 -30.95 -7.07
C TYR A 293 4.93 -31.20 -6.00
N GLU A 294 5.45 -30.14 -5.36
CA GLU A 294 6.34 -30.26 -4.21
C GLU A 294 5.65 -31.01 -3.05
N GLY A 295 4.38 -30.72 -2.79
CA GLY A 295 3.55 -31.40 -1.80
C GLY A 295 3.31 -32.88 -2.13
N GLU A 296 3.14 -33.22 -3.41
CA GLU A 296 3.03 -34.60 -3.92
C GLU A 296 4.38 -35.31 -4.02
N ARG A 297 5.48 -34.65 -3.67
CA ARG A 297 6.88 -35.14 -3.77
C ARG A 297 7.37 -35.38 -5.20
N ASP A 298 6.70 -34.81 -6.18
CA ASP A 298 7.19 -34.76 -7.54
C ASP A 298 8.07 -33.52 -7.73
N PHE A 299 9.28 -33.62 -7.19
CA PHE A 299 10.20 -32.48 -7.16
C PHE A 299 10.74 -32.10 -8.53
N GLU A 300 10.74 -33.03 -9.49
CA GLU A 300 11.17 -32.76 -10.86
C GLU A 300 10.13 -31.87 -11.56
N GLU A 301 8.85 -32.24 -11.49
CA GLU A 301 7.77 -31.42 -12.04
C GLU A 301 7.62 -30.10 -11.29
N ALA A 302 7.73 -30.10 -9.96
CA ALA A 302 7.72 -28.88 -9.15
C ALA A 302 8.81 -27.89 -9.59
N ALA A 303 10.03 -28.38 -9.88
CA ALA A 303 11.12 -27.53 -10.33
C ALA A 303 10.84 -26.88 -11.70
N ILE A 304 10.14 -27.57 -12.62
CA ILE A 304 9.73 -27.00 -13.91
C ILE A 304 8.79 -25.81 -13.68
N TRP A 305 7.80 -25.97 -12.80
CA TRP A 305 6.84 -24.91 -12.52
C TRP A 305 7.46 -23.70 -11.81
N TYR A 306 8.34 -23.93 -10.82
CA TYR A 306 9.07 -22.82 -10.20
C TYR A 306 10.03 -22.14 -11.17
N TYR A 307 10.63 -22.88 -12.12
CA TYR A 307 11.43 -22.29 -13.19
C TYR A 307 10.59 -21.39 -14.09
N ASN A 308 9.41 -21.86 -14.50
CA ASN A 308 8.49 -21.07 -15.31
C ASN A 308 8.05 -19.78 -14.57
N ALA A 309 7.83 -19.87 -13.25
CA ALA A 309 7.49 -18.70 -12.43
C ALA A 309 8.57 -17.61 -12.49
N VAL A 310 9.86 -18.00 -12.49
CA VAL A 310 10.99 -17.06 -12.41
C VAL A 310 11.43 -16.55 -13.78
N TYR A 311 11.35 -17.38 -14.83
CA TYR A 311 12.02 -17.10 -16.10
C TYR A 311 11.11 -17.01 -17.31
N GLU A 312 9.93 -17.64 -17.26
CA GLU A 312 9.07 -17.76 -18.44
C GLU A 312 7.75 -16.95 -18.30
N THR A 313 7.43 -16.47 -17.09
CA THR A 313 6.19 -15.72 -16.82
C THR A 313 6.48 -14.42 -16.06
N GLN A 314 5.45 -13.58 -15.96
CA GLN A 314 5.52 -12.34 -15.17
C GLN A 314 4.53 -12.40 -14.00
N PRO A 315 4.88 -11.85 -12.84
CA PRO A 315 3.95 -11.71 -11.73
C PRO A 315 2.92 -10.62 -12.02
N ILE A 316 1.66 -10.87 -11.68
CA ILE A 316 0.56 -9.90 -11.82
C ILE A 316 0.10 -9.34 -10.46
N LEU A 317 0.36 -10.04 -9.37
CA LEU A 317 -0.06 -9.68 -8.01
C LEU A 317 1.12 -9.60 -7.03
N GLN A 318 2.03 -10.59 -7.04
CA GLN A 318 3.10 -10.72 -6.06
C GLN A 318 4.46 -10.91 -6.75
N LEU A 319 5.28 -9.85 -6.76
CA LEU A 319 6.61 -9.87 -7.41
C LEU A 319 7.49 -11.03 -6.92
N ALA A 320 7.40 -11.40 -5.66
CA ALA A 320 8.17 -12.48 -5.08
C ALA A 320 7.96 -13.83 -5.79
N CYS A 321 6.79 -14.06 -6.44
CA CYS A 321 6.55 -15.28 -7.22
C CYS A 321 7.48 -15.38 -8.44
N GLY A 322 7.77 -14.27 -9.13
CA GLY A 322 8.74 -14.19 -10.21
C GLY A 322 10.20 -14.06 -9.74
N GLY A 323 10.44 -14.01 -8.43
CA GLY A 323 11.74 -13.79 -7.81
C GLY A 323 12.03 -14.74 -6.67
N GLU A 324 11.98 -14.24 -5.44
CA GLU A 324 12.41 -14.97 -4.23
C GLU A 324 11.69 -16.30 -4.03
N LEU A 325 10.35 -16.31 -4.07
CA LEU A 325 9.56 -17.52 -3.81
C LEU A 325 9.82 -18.61 -4.85
N GLY A 326 9.89 -18.22 -6.14
CA GLY A 326 10.21 -19.16 -7.21
C GLY A 326 11.62 -19.74 -7.10
N LEU A 327 12.63 -18.89 -6.83
CA LEU A 327 14.02 -19.33 -6.62
C LEU A 327 14.16 -20.24 -5.39
N GLU A 328 13.50 -19.91 -4.29
CA GLU A 328 13.48 -20.78 -3.11
C GLU A 328 12.85 -22.14 -3.40
N GLY A 329 11.75 -22.17 -4.18
CA GLY A 329 11.14 -23.40 -4.65
C GLY A 329 12.13 -24.27 -5.45
N LEU A 330 12.83 -23.65 -6.41
CA LEU A 330 13.87 -24.35 -7.18
C LEU A 330 14.96 -24.93 -6.28
N ILE A 331 15.46 -24.16 -5.31
CA ILE A 331 16.49 -24.59 -4.36
C ILE A 331 16.01 -25.80 -3.55
N ARG A 332 14.76 -25.77 -3.06
CA ARG A 332 14.19 -26.90 -2.30
C ARG A 332 14.07 -28.15 -3.16
N CYS A 333 13.52 -28.03 -4.38
CA CYS A 333 13.30 -29.14 -5.29
C CYS A 333 14.63 -29.77 -5.70
N TYR A 334 15.62 -29.00 -6.15
CA TYR A 334 16.92 -29.55 -6.57
C TYR A 334 17.69 -30.20 -5.41
N ARG A 335 17.54 -29.73 -4.18
CA ARG A 335 18.07 -30.41 -3.00
C ARG A 335 17.39 -31.75 -2.75
N ALA A 336 16.06 -31.78 -2.87
CA ALA A 336 15.28 -33.00 -2.62
C ALA A 336 15.63 -34.17 -3.60
N ILE A 337 15.93 -33.82 -4.86
CA ILE A 337 16.37 -34.81 -5.86
C ILE A 337 17.90 -35.06 -5.87
N GLY A 338 18.64 -34.48 -4.90
CA GLY A 338 20.08 -34.72 -4.72
C GLY A 338 21.00 -33.94 -5.66
N LEU A 339 20.48 -32.97 -6.42
CA LEU A 339 21.23 -32.09 -7.34
C LEU A 339 21.75 -30.83 -6.63
N SER A 340 22.56 -31.00 -5.59
CA SER A 340 23.05 -29.93 -4.73
C SER A 340 23.76 -28.78 -5.49
N ARG A 341 24.54 -29.16 -6.55
CA ARG A 341 25.23 -28.15 -7.36
C ARG A 341 24.24 -27.20 -8.06
N GLN A 342 23.14 -27.75 -8.56
CA GLN A 342 22.09 -26.93 -9.20
C GLN A 342 21.39 -26.02 -8.18
N ALA A 343 21.09 -26.58 -7.01
CA ALA A 343 20.52 -25.79 -5.92
C ALA A 343 21.44 -24.61 -5.48
N ASP A 344 22.76 -24.82 -5.49
CA ASP A 344 23.73 -23.78 -5.15
C ASP A 344 23.78 -22.64 -6.20
N ILE A 345 23.58 -22.96 -7.48
CA ILE A 345 23.50 -21.95 -8.56
C ILE A 345 22.29 -21.00 -8.27
N TYR A 346 21.11 -21.56 -8.01
CA TYR A 346 19.93 -20.75 -7.74
C TYR A 346 20.03 -19.97 -6.41
N ARG A 347 20.74 -20.52 -5.41
CA ARG A 347 21.01 -19.78 -4.18
C ARG A 347 21.90 -18.56 -4.42
N GLN A 348 22.98 -18.72 -5.20
CA GLN A 348 23.84 -17.59 -5.58
C GLN A 348 23.09 -16.54 -6.37
N GLU A 349 22.18 -16.96 -7.25
CA GLU A 349 21.33 -16.03 -7.99
C GLU A 349 20.38 -15.28 -7.06
N LEU A 350 19.73 -15.95 -6.11
CA LEU A 350 18.87 -15.33 -5.12
C LEU A 350 19.63 -14.27 -4.29
N GLU A 351 20.83 -14.63 -3.81
CA GLU A 351 21.68 -13.70 -3.05
C GLU A 351 22.10 -12.48 -3.89
N ARG A 352 22.46 -12.70 -5.15
CA ARG A 352 22.80 -11.63 -6.09
C ARG A 352 21.62 -10.68 -6.30
N ARG A 353 20.42 -11.19 -6.60
CA ARG A 353 19.21 -10.38 -6.80
C ARG A 353 18.86 -9.57 -5.55
N LYS A 354 19.02 -10.17 -4.34
CA LYS A 354 18.85 -9.44 -3.06
C LYS A 354 19.80 -8.26 -2.91
N GLN A 355 21.07 -8.44 -3.28
CA GLN A 355 22.08 -7.37 -3.22
C GLN A 355 21.84 -6.25 -4.23
N GLU A 356 21.27 -6.60 -5.39
CA GLU A 356 20.96 -5.66 -6.48
C GLU A 356 19.60 -4.95 -6.27
N GLY A 357 18.82 -5.31 -5.26
CA GLY A 357 17.47 -4.79 -5.03
C GLY A 357 16.49 -5.12 -6.16
N SER A 358 16.70 -6.25 -6.85
CA SER A 358 15.94 -6.68 -8.04
C SER A 358 15.03 -7.90 -7.78
N LEU A 359 14.53 -8.03 -6.54
CA LEU A 359 13.58 -9.07 -6.12
C LEU A 359 12.20 -8.49 -5.94
#